data_7ec66a265ca80474e16577d0e6c6dcec
#
_entry.id   7ec66a265ca80474e16577d0e6c6dcec
#
_cell.length_a   1.000
_cell.length_b   1.000
_cell.length_c   1.000
_cell.angle_alpha   90.00
_cell.angle_beta   90.00
_cell.angle_gamma   90.00
#
_symmetry.space_group_name_H-M   'P 1'
#
loop_
_entity.id
_entity.type
_entity.pdbx_description
1 polymer ?
#
loop_
_entity_poly.entity_id
_entity_poly.type
_entity_poly.pdbx_seq_one_letter_code
_entity_poly.pdbx_strand_id
1 'polypeptide(L)'
;MLSDTHSCIEPDIIKHFAAADELWHAGDWGLVALSDMAEQTGKPIRSVWGNIDGQDIRARYPLHNRFECEGVRVWMTHIGGYPGNYNPKLLPELKSDTPDVFICGHSHILRVMRDKNHKNMLVMNPGAAGRHGFHVMRTMLQFELDKGQIKNVAVIELGKRTAGIVPEK
;
A
#
# COMPACT_ATOMS: atom_id res chain seq x y z
N MET A 1 -3.26 5.32 -2.64
CA MET A 1 -2.41 4.25 -2.05
C MET A 1 -3.14 2.92 -2.10
N LEU A 2 -2.45 1.86 -2.51
CA LEU A 2 -2.98 0.50 -2.62
C LEU A 2 -1.91 -0.55 -2.28
N SER A 3 -2.31 -1.83 -2.18
CA SER A 3 -1.44 -2.99 -1.95
C SER A 3 -2.10 -4.26 -2.45
N ASP A 4 -1.33 -5.35 -2.53
CA ASP A 4 -1.84 -6.69 -2.73
C ASP A 4 -2.76 -6.80 -3.97
N THR A 5 -2.26 -6.26 -5.08
CA THR A 5 -2.98 -6.29 -6.37
C THR A 5 -2.98 -7.69 -7.00
N HIS A 6 -1.93 -8.51 -6.74
CA HIS A 6 -1.82 -9.88 -7.22
C HIS A 6 -2.18 -10.01 -8.71
N SER A 7 -1.59 -9.18 -9.55
CA SER A 7 -1.84 -9.13 -11.00
C SER A 7 -3.24 -8.67 -11.42
N CYS A 8 -4.05 -8.16 -10.50
CA CYS A 8 -5.39 -7.68 -10.82
C CYS A 8 -5.31 -6.30 -11.50
N ILE A 9 -5.54 -6.29 -12.80
CA ILE A 9 -5.58 -5.07 -13.61
C ILE A 9 -7.05 -4.79 -13.96
N GLU A 10 -7.68 -3.89 -13.21
CA GLU A 10 -9.07 -3.53 -13.43
C GLU A 10 -9.24 -2.04 -13.69
N PRO A 11 -10.20 -1.65 -14.55
CA PRO A 11 -10.41 -0.24 -14.92
C PRO A 11 -10.69 0.66 -13.73
N ASP A 12 -11.31 0.16 -12.66
CA ASP A 12 -11.59 0.91 -11.44
C ASP A 12 -10.30 1.34 -10.70
N ILE A 13 -9.28 0.46 -10.64
CA ILE A 13 -7.97 0.78 -10.09
C ILE A 13 -7.30 1.89 -10.91
N ILE A 14 -7.27 1.73 -12.23
CA ILE A 14 -6.61 2.68 -13.15
C ILE A 14 -7.27 4.05 -13.11
N LYS A 15 -8.60 4.11 -13.00
CA LYS A 15 -9.34 5.37 -12.86
C LYS A 15 -8.86 6.17 -11.63
N HIS A 16 -8.61 5.51 -10.52
CA HIS A 16 -8.11 6.17 -9.32
C HIS A 16 -6.66 6.63 -9.47
N PHE A 17 -5.84 5.95 -10.28
CA PHE A 17 -4.49 6.41 -10.60
C PHE A 17 -4.53 7.78 -11.30
N ALA A 18 -5.44 7.96 -12.26
CA ALA A 18 -5.56 9.22 -12.99
C ALA A 18 -5.89 10.42 -12.08
N ALA A 19 -6.63 10.21 -11.01
CA ALA A 19 -7.08 11.26 -10.09
C ALA A 19 -6.06 11.63 -8.99
N ALA A 20 -4.98 10.86 -8.81
CA ALA A 20 -3.97 11.10 -7.78
C ALA A 20 -2.78 11.89 -8.32
N ASP A 21 -2.06 12.62 -7.47
CA ASP A 21 -0.78 13.28 -7.83
C ASP A 21 0.38 12.29 -7.76
N GLU A 22 0.37 11.36 -6.81
CA GLU A 22 1.34 10.28 -6.66
C GLU A 22 0.63 8.93 -6.45
N LEU A 23 1.28 7.86 -6.90
CA LEU A 23 0.83 6.49 -6.71
C LEU A 23 1.71 5.79 -5.67
N TRP A 24 1.07 5.27 -4.61
CA TRP A 24 1.79 4.53 -3.57
C TRP A 24 1.30 3.09 -3.54
N HIS A 25 2.24 2.13 -3.69
CA HIS A 25 1.91 0.71 -3.71
C HIS A 25 2.75 -0.07 -2.69
N ALA A 26 2.10 -0.68 -1.71
CA ALA A 26 2.75 -1.35 -0.59
C ALA A 26 3.09 -2.84 -0.85
N GLY A 27 3.39 -3.22 -2.10
CA GLY A 27 3.90 -4.54 -2.48
C GLY A 27 2.82 -5.56 -2.88
N ASP A 28 3.29 -6.73 -3.33
CA ASP A 28 2.48 -7.77 -3.98
C ASP A 28 1.75 -7.26 -5.23
N TRP A 29 2.56 -6.72 -6.15
CA TRP A 29 2.12 -6.29 -7.47
C TRP A 29 1.61 -7.45 -8.33
N GLY A 30 2.40 -8.53 -8.37
CA GLY A 30 2.22 -9.67 -9.26
C GLY A 30 2.86 -9.46 -10.63
N LEU A 31 2.07 -9.34 -11.69
CA LEU A 31 2.59 -9.08 -13.02
C LEU A 31 3.15 -7.67 -13.17
N VAL A 32 4.29 -7.56 -13.85
CA VAL A 32 4.96 -6.28 -14.14
C VAL A 32 4.07 -5.34 -14.97
N ALA A 33 3.14 -5.87 -15.74
CA ALA A 33 2.22 -5.07 -16.57
C ALA A 33 1.42 -4.03 -15.77
N LEU A 34 1.06 -4.30 -14.52
CA LEU A 34 0.39 -3.31 -13.67
C LEU A 34 1.34 -2.15 -13.29
N SER A 35 2.60 -2.46 -13.01
CA SER A 35 3.63 -1.44 -12.79
C SER A 35 3.86 -0.62 -14.04
N ASP A 36 3.93 -1.25 -15.23
CA ASP A 36 4.06 -0.55 -16.52
C ASP A 36 2.87 0.41 -16.76
N MET A 37 1.65 -0.02 -16.46
CA MET A 37 0.46 0.84 -16.58
C MET A 37 0.49 2.00 -15.57
N ALA A 38 0.99 1.78 -14.36
CA ALA A 38 1.16 2.85 -13.39
C ALA A 38 2.20 3.87 -13.87
N GLU A 39 3.34 3.43 -14.41
CA GLU A 39 4.38 4.28 -14.98
C GLU A 39 3.89 5.11 -16.19
N GLN A 40 3.03 4.53 -17.04
CA GLN A 40 2.41 5.22 -18.17
C GLN A 40 1.54 6.42 -17.77
N THR A 41 1.11 6.51 -16.51
CA THR A 41 0.41 7.70 -16.01
C THR A 41 1.32 8.94 -15.93
N GLY A 42 2.64 8.76 -15.99
CA GLY A 42 3.64 9.82 -15.81
C GLY A 42 3.72 10.39 -14.40
N LYS A 43 3.03 9.79 -13.43
CA LYS A 43 3.00 10.25 -12.05
C LYS A 43 4.10 9.61 -11.21
N PRO A 44 4.63 10.29 -10.18
CA PRO A 44 5.58 9.68 -9.26
C PRO A 44 5.00 8.42 -8.60
N ILE A 45 5.80 7.35 -8.56
CA ILE A 45 5.43 6.10 -7.91
C ILE A 45 6.33 5.89 -6.70
N ARG A 46 5.73 5.75 -5.53
CA ARG A 46 6.39 5.31 -4.30
C ARG A 46 5.98 3.87 -4.05
N SER A 47 6.93 2.95 -4.06
CA SER A 47 6.57 1.54 -3.91
C SER A 47 7.63 0.71 -3.22
N VAL A 48 7.23 -0.49 -2.83
CA VAL A 48 8.07 -1.60 -2.39
C VAL A 48 7.63 -2.86 -3.11
N TRP A 49 8.50 -3.87 -3.15
CA TRP A 49 8.08 -5.21 -3.56
C TRP A 49 7.51 -6.00 -2.37
N GLY A 50 6.65 -6.97 -2.67
CA GLY A 50 6.09 -7.91 -1.70
C GLY A 50 6.59 -9.34 -1.90
N ASN A 51 6.09 -10.29 -1.08
CA ASN A 51 6.62 -11.65 -1.06
C ASN A 51 6.34 -12.46 -2.34
N ILE A 52 5.26 -12.13 -3.06
CA ILE A 52 4.95 -12.84 -4.32
C ILE A 52 5.64 -12.23 -5.54
N ASP A 53 6.25 -11.04 -5.40
CA ASP A 53 6.80 -10.32 -6.53
C ASP A 53 8.08 -10.98 -7.06
N GLY A 54 8.15 -11.11 -8.37
CA GLY A 54 9.27 -11.65 -9.12
C GLY A 54 10.44 -10.67 -9.27
N GLN A 55 11.49 -11.11 -9.98
CA GLN A 55 12.72 -10.34 -10.18
C GLN A 55 12.47 -8.98 -10.85
N ASP A 56 11.52 -8.91 -11.79
CA ASP A 56 11.23 -7.69 -12.55
C ASP A 56 10.72 -6.57 -11.64
N ILE A 57 9.82 -6.88 -10.70
CA ILE A 57 9.32 -5.93 -9.70
C ILE A 57 10.39 -5.60 -8.66
N ARG A 58 11.16 -6.60 -8.19
CA ARG A 58 12.24 -6.39 -7.22
C ARG A 58 13.40 -5.55 -7.76
N ALA A 59 13.62 -5.57 -9.07
CA ALA A 59 14.58 -4.70 -9.71
C ALA A 59 14.13 -3.24 -9.80
N ARG A 60 12.81 -2.98 -9.81
CA ARG A 60 12.23 -1.63 -9.89
C ARG A 60 12.05 -0.98 -8.53
N TYR A 61 11.64 -1.75 -7.52
CA TYR A 61 11.25 -1.23 -6.22
C TYR A 61 12.07 -1.87 -5.09
N PRO A 62 12.39 -1.13 -4.02
CA PRO A 62 13.13 -1.67 -2.87
C PRO A 62 12.24 -2.55 -1.97
N LEU A 63 12.86 -3.30 -1.05
CA LEU A 63 12.16 -4.00 0.04
C LEU A 63 11.53 -3.02 1.04
N HIS A 64 12.26 -1.96 1.36
CA HIS A 64 11.85 -0.87 2.23
C HIS A 64 12.03 0.44 1.50
N ASN A 65 11.05 1.31 1.55
CA ASN A 65 11.12 2.63 0.98
C ASN A 65 10.89 3.67 2.09
N ARG A 66 11.92 4.48 2.36
CA ARG A 66 11.84 5.61 3.27
C ARG A 66 11.99 6.88 2.47
N PHE A 67 11.05 7.77 2.63
CA PHE A 67 11.02 9.04 1.92
C PHE A 67 10.28 10.10 2.73
N GLU A 68 10.46 11.34 2.33
CA GLU A 68 9.67 12.48 2.79
C GLU A 68 8.78 12.97 1.66
N CYS A 69 7.54 13.29 1.98
CA CYS A 69 6.58 13.90 1.09
C CYS A 69 5.81 14.98 1.83
N GLU A 70 5.83 16.22 1.34
CA GLU A 70 5.18 17.39 1.95
C GLU A 70 5.51 17.56 3.45
N GLY A 71 6.76 17.27 3.86
CA GLY A 71 7.20 17.35 5.26
C GLY A 71 6.74 16.19 6.14
N VAL A 72 6.18 15.13 5.58
CA VAL A 72 5.78 13.89 6.27
C VAL A 72 6.82 12.81 5.99
N ARG A 73 7.44 12.26 7.05
CA ARG A 73 8.38 11.14 6.93
C ARG A 73 7.63 9.82 6.86
N VAL A 74 7.82 9.10 5.77
CA VAL A 74 7.13 7.84 5.47
C VAL A 74 8.12 6.68 5.48
N TRP A 75 7.73 5.58 6.09
CA TRP A 75 8.37 4.29 5.89
C TRP A 75 7.36 3.30 5.35
N MET A 76 7.60 2.82 4.14
CA MET A 76 6.80 1.80 3.48
C MET A 76 7.57 0.47 3.44
N THR A 77 6.88 -0.62 3.75
CA THR A 77 7.36 -2.00 3.61
C THR A 77 6.18 -2.93 3.43
N HIS A 78 6.35 -4.06 2.71
CA HIS A 78 5.21 -4.96 2.50
C HIS A 78 4.80 -5.71 3.78
N ILE A 79 5.72 -6.42 4.43
CA ILE A 79 5.45 -7.23 5.63
C ILE A 79 5.83 -6.44 6.88
N GLY A 80 4.95 -5.52 7.29
CA GLY A 80 5.21 -4.59 8.41
C GLY A 80 4.55 -4.97 9.73
N GLY A 81 3.33 -5.50 9.68
CA GLY A 81 2.50 -5.74 10.86
C GLY A 81 1.70 -4.51 11.30
N TYR A 82 1.42 -4.40 12.59
CA TYR A 82 0.60 -3.33 13.16
C TYR A 82 0.91 -3.14 14.65
N PRO A 83 0.46 -2.07 15.31
CA PRO A 83 0.67 -1.84 16.73
C PRO A 83 0.36 -3.04 17.61
N GLY A 84 1.36 -3.46 18.37
CA GLY A 84 1.32 -4.68 19.19
C GLY A 84 1.72 -5.97 18.49
N ASN A 85 1.84 -5.97 17.15
CA ASN A 85 2.23 -7.15 16.37
C ASN A 85 3.04 -6.75 15.11
N TYR A 86 4.07 -5.93 15.30
CA TYR A 86 5.01 -5.59 14.22
C TYR A 86 5.91 -6.76 13.85
N ASN A 87 6.37 -6.78 12.61
CA ASN A 87 7.44 -7.68 12.21
C ASN A 87 8.67 -7.45 13.12
N PRO A 88 9.13 -8.49 13.86
CA PRO A 88 10.22 -8.33 14.81
C PRO A 88 11.52 -7.77 14.23
N LYS A 89 11.78 -8.01 12.94
CA LYS A 89 12.97 -7.50 12.24
C LYS A 89 12.97 -5.97 12.08
N LEU A 90 11.81 -5.34 12.12
CA LEU A 90 11.66 -3.90 11.93
C LEU A 90 11.63 -3.13 13.26
N LEU A 91 11.37 -3.80 14.38
CA LEU A 91 11.21 -3.16 15.68
C LEU A 91 12.42 -2.31 16.14
N PRO A 92 13.67 -2.76 15.97
CA PRO A 92 14.83 -1.94 16.36
C PRO A 92 14.85 -0.61 15.63
N GLU A 93 14.59 -0.63 14.32
CA GLU A 93 14.60 0.56 13.48
C GLU A 93 13.36 1.45 13.72
N LEU A 94 12.18 0.87 13.92
CA LEU A 94 10.98 1.61 14.32
C LEU A 94 11.19 2.39 15.63
N LYS A 95 11.94 1.83 16.58
CA LYS A 95 12.25 2.49 17.86
C LYS A 95 13.29 3.60 17.71
N SER A 96 14.34 3.36 16.93
CA SER A 96 15.45 4.32 16.77
C SER A 96 15.08 5.49 15.87
N ASP A 97 14.36 5.23 14.77
CA ASP A 97 13.96 6.22 13.77
C ASP A 97 12.49 6.04 13.37
N THR A 98 11.60 6.40 14.29
CA THR A 98 10.14 6.33 14.09
C THR A 98 9.71 7.31 13.00
N PRO A 99 9.05 6.85 11.90
CA PRO A 99 8.46 7.74 10.90
C PRO A 99 7.18 8.40 11.41
N ASP A 100 6.65 9.37 10.68
CA ASP A 100 5.33 9.94 10.95
C ASP A 100 4.22 9.01 10.46
N VAL A 101 4.50 8.31 9.35
CA VAL A 101 3.61 7.31 8.73
C VAL A 101 4.36 6.01 8.46
N PHE A 102 3.81 4.90 8.92
CA PHE A 102 4.26 3.55 8.59
C PHE A 102 3.22 2.85 7.73
N ILE A 103 3.62 2.39 6.54
CA ILE A 103 2.73 1.78 5.56
C ILE A 103 3.14 0.32 5.32
N CYS A 104 2.17 -0.58 5.33
CA CYS A 104 2.37 -1.98 4.96
C CYS A 104 1.16 -2.54 4.20
N GLY A 105 1.34 -3.75 3.64
CA GLY A 105 0.32 -4.57 2.99
C GLY A 105 0.21 -5.95 3.62
N HIS A 106 0.26 -6.98 2.80
CA HIS A 106 0.39 -8.42 3.11
C HIS A 106 -0.79 -9.05 3.84
N SER A 107 -1.33 -8.42 4.86
CA SER A 107 -2.44 -9.00 5.64
C SER A 107 -3.79 -8.96 4.91
N HIS A 108 -3.90 -8.19 3.84
CA HIS A 108 -5.15 -7.88 3.13
C HIS A 108 -6.23 -7.22 3.99
N ILE A 109 -5.86 -6.75 5.19
CA ILE A 109 -6.80 -6.16 6.14
C ILE A 109 -6.61 -4.65 6.15
N LEU A 110 -7.65 -3.93 5.72
CA LEU A 110 -7.70 -2.47 5.82
C LEU A 110 -7.50 -2.04 7.26
N ARG A 111 -6.54 -1.14 7.48
CA ARG A 111 -6.22 -0.63 8.81
C ARG A 111 -5.66 0.78 8.74
N VAL A 112 -6.23 1.68 9.51
CA VAL A 112 -5.73 3.03 9.72
C VAL A 112 -5.80 3.32 11.21
N MET A 113 -4.64 3.46 11.87
CA MET A 113 -4.62 3.60 13.32
C MET A 113 -3.36 4.33 13.79
N ARG A 114 -3.42 4.95 14.98
CA ARG A 114 -2.29 5.60 15.62
C ARG A 114 -1.61 4.67 16.61
N ASP A 115 -0.29 4.61 16.55
CA ASP A 115 0.53 3.91 17.54
C ASP A 115 1.09 4.88 18.58
N LYS A 116 0.46 4.89 19.75
CA LYS A 116 0.86 5.76 20.87
C LYS A 116 2.25 5.40 21.44
N ASN A 117 2.70 4.16 21.27
CA ASN A 117 3.99 3.68 21.77
C ASN A 117 5.16 4.11 20.87
N HIS A 118 4.87 4.52 19.63
CA HIS A 118 5.84 5.01 18.66
C HIS A 118 5.48 6.43 18.21
N LYS A 119 5.66 7.42 19.09
CA LYS A 119 5.46 8.87 18.82
C LYS A 119 4.12 9.21 18.14
N ASN A 120 3.07 8.45 18.44
CA ASN A 120 1.75 8.58 17.82
C ASN A 120 1.78 8.41 16.28
N MET A 121 2.72 7.61 15.77
CA MET A 121 2.90 7.28 14.36
C MET A 121 1.59 6.78 13.74
N LEU A 122 1.25 7.26 12.56
CA LEU A 122 0.11 6.73 11.80
C LEU A 122 0.51 5.43 11.10
N VAL A 123 -0.20 4.36 11.38
CA VAL A 123 -0.02 3.06 10.72
C VAL A 123 -1.15 2.82 9.74
N MET A 124 -0.80 2.56 8.48
CA MET A 124 -1.77 2.36 7.41
C MET A 124 -1.51 1.06 6.66
N ASN A 125 -2.58 0.31 6.43
CA ASN A 125 -2.65 -0.79 5.48
C ASN A 125 -3.90 -0.56 4.61
N PRO A 126 -3.77 -0.44 3.29
CA PRO A 126 -4.92 -0.14 2.43
C PRO A 126 -5.87 -1.32 2.23
N GLY A 127 -5.59 -2.47 2.82
CA GLY A 127 -6.24 -3.73 2.46
C GLY A 127 -5.71 -4.25 1.11
N ALA A 128 -6.42 -5.15 0.48
CA ALA A 128 -6.06 -5.68 -0.83
C ALA A 128 -6.91 -5.05 -1.94
N ALA A 129 -6.24 -4.53 -2.97
CA ALA A 129 -6.91 -4.02 -4.17
C ALA A 129 -7.20 -5.14 -5.18
N GLY A 130 -6.48 -6.27 -5.09
CA GLY A 130 -6.65 -7.44 -5.94
C GLY A 130 -7.78 -8.37 -5.52
N ARG A 131 -7.87 -9.48 -6.25
CA ARG A 131 -8.92 -10.51 -6.01
C ARG A 131 -8.39 -11.76 -5.30
N HIS A 132 -7.10 -11.84 -5.02
CA HIS A 132 -6.48 -12.97 -4.33
C HIS A 132 -6.54 -12.78 -2.82
N GLY A 133 -6.85 -13.84 -2.05
CA GLY A 133 -6.84 -13.84 -0.58
C GLY A 133 -8.20 -14.06 0.07
N PHE A 134 -8.32 -13.74 1.35
CA PHE A 134 -9.49 -14.03 2.19
C PHE A 134 -10.37 -12.80 2.49
N HIS A 135 -9.97 -11.60 2.06
CA HIS A 135 -10.74 -10.38 2.25
C HIS A 135 -12.08 -10.44 1.49
N VAL A 136 -13.08 -9.77 2.00
CA VAL A 136 -14.42 -9.71 1.40
C VAL A 136 -14.52 -8.54 0.43
N MET A 137 -14.04 -7.37 0.85
CA MET A 137 -14.07 -6.12 0.10
C MET A 137 -12.67 -5.76 -0.37
N ARG A 138 -12.54 -5.41 -1.64
CA ARG A 138 -11.32 -4.83 -2.22
C ARG A 138 -11.26 -3.35 -1.85
N THR A 139 -10.11 -2.87 -1.41
CA THR A 139 -9.98 -1.50 -0.90
C THR A 139 -8.69 -0.83 -1.35
N MET A 140 -8.74 0.50 -1.36
CA MET A 140 -7.62 1.42 -1.49
C MET A 140 -7.77 2.53 -0.45
N LEU A 141 -6.71 3.30 -0.21
CA LEU A 141 -6.77 4.53 0.57
C LEU A 141 -6.44 5.74 -0.30
N GLN A 142 -7.18 6.82 -0.11
CA GLN A 142 -6.88 8.14 -0.61
C GLN A 142 -6.63 9.06 0.58
N PHE A 143 -5.66 9.95 0.48
CA PHE A 143 -5.36 10.96 1.49
C PHE A 143 -4.58 12.12 0.86
N GLU A 144 -4.49 13.21 1.58
CA GLU A 144 -3.73 14.39 1.20
C GLU A 144 -2.58 14.62 2.17
N LEU A 145 -1.45 15.06 1.65
CA LEU A 145 -0.32 15.53 2.43
C LEU A 145 -0.13 17.02 2.18
N ASP A 146 0.00 17.80 3.23
CA ASP A 146 0.24 19.24 3.15
C ASP A 146 0.95 19.73 4.41
N LYS A 147 2.14 20.30 4.24
CA LYS A 147 2.93 20.95 5.32
C LYS A 147 3.05 20.10 6.58
N GLY A 148 3.49 18.86 6.43
CA GLY A 148 3.69 17.93 7.54
C GLY A 148 2.39 17.30 8.10
N GLN A 149 1.26 17.53 7.48
CA GLN A 149 -0.03 17.02 7.91
C GLN A 149 -0.61 16.01 6.93
N ILE A 150 -1.29 15.02 7.50
CA ILE A 150 -2.08 14.05 6.74
C ILE A 150 -3.55 14.40 6.93
N LYS A 151 -4.25 14.61 5.82
CA LYS A 151 -5.64 15.09 5.79
C LYS A 151 -6.50 14.17 4.91
N ASN A 152 -7.79 14.24 5.11
CA ASN A 152 -8.80 13.65 4.21
C ASN A 152 -8.56 12.16 3.91
N VAL A 153 -8.13 11.39 4.92
CA VAL A 153 -7.93 9.95 4.76
C VAL A 153 -9.27 9.28 4.52
N ALA A 154 -9.45 8.71 3.34
CA ALA A 154 -10.67 8.06 2.90
C ALA A 154 -10.41 6.65 2.38
N VAL A 155 -11.35 5.75 2.63
CA VAL A 155 -11.36 4.39 2.06
C VAL A 155 -12.11 4.43 0.74
N ILE A 156 -11.49 3.85 -0.29
CA ILE A 156 -12.12 3.60 -1.58
C ILE A 156 -12.46 2.11 -1.64
N GLU A 157 -13.73 1.78 -1.71
CA GLU A 157 -14.20 0.42 -1.91
C GLU A 157 -14.27 0.09 -3.41
N LEU A 158 -13.48 -0.88 -3.85
CA LEU A 158 -13.40 -1.34 -5.24
C LEU A 158 -14.40 -2.48 -5.54
N GLY A 159 -15.34 -2.72 -4.62
CA GLY A 159 -16.31 -3.79 -4.73
C GLY A 159 -15.85 -5.12 -4.10
N LYS A 160 -16.75 -6.10 -4.10
CA LYS A 160 -16.47 -7.41 -3.51
C LYS A 160 -15.37 -8.15 -4.28
N ARG A 161 -14.48 -8.85 -3.57
CA ARG A 161 -13.43 -9.69 -4.16
C ARG A 161 -13.96 -10.67 -5.22
N THR A 162 -15.11 -11.27 -4.96
CA THR A 162 -15.74 -12.29 -5.81
C THR A 162 -16.76 -11.71 -6.82
N ALA A 163 -16.96 -10.40 -6.87
CA ALA A 163 -17.89 -9.81 -7.82
C ALA A 163 -17.46 -10.09 -9.28
N GLY A 164 -18.37 -10.58 -10.12
CA GLY A 164 -18.09 -10.87 -11.53
C GLY A 164 -17.33 -12.17 -11.81
N ILE A 165 -16.93 -12.93 -10.78
CA ILE A 165 -16.38 -14.27 -10.97
C ILE A 165 -17.56 -15.22 -11.15
N VAL A 166 -17.78 -15.70 -12.39
CA VAL A 166 -18.71 -16.83 -12.64
C VAL A 166 -18.01 -18.08 -12.14
N PRO A 167 -18.60 -18.86 -11.22
CA PRO A 167 -18.02 -20.16 -10.84
C PRO A 167 -17.90 -21.03 -12.08
N GLU A 168 -16.70 -21.53 -12.37
CA GLU A 168 -16.55 -22.62 -13.34
C GLU A 168 -17.36 -23.82 -12.80
N LYS A 169 -18.24 -24.36 -13.66
CA LYS A 169 -19.10 -25.53 -13.34
C LYS A 169 -18.29 -26.81 -13.40
#